data_3477a8ec2b4ced29ab9ea6142d118322
#
_entry.id   3477a8ec2b4ced29ab9ea6142d118322
#
_cell.length_a   1.000
_cell.length_b   1.000
_cell.length_c   1.000
_cell.angle_alpha   90.00
_cell.angle_beta   90.00
_cell.angle_gamma   90.00
#
_symmetry.space_group_name_H-M   'P 1'
#
loop_
_entity.id
_entity.type
_entity.pdbx_description
1 polymer ?
#
loop_
_entity_poly.entity_id
_entity_poly.type
_entity_poly.pdbx_seq_one_letter_code
_entity_poly.pdbx_strand_id
1 'polypeptide(L)'
;MKKTKILLIGLMALLMVSCGDHRPKSTSTRGIAKIMCDESFQSVLEQEIAVFEYQYPEASIMPEYINEHDALDSLFHNKVDLIIISHDLTPEQKKSLKKIGRGYRTKMIAVDAIAVIVNKQNDIDELSMEDLRGIFTGKVKRWGEVFPTKLKNDTIKVMFDGSGTGVVHYMKDKFLNGKEFGPNVYARGSSAEVFNAVETYKNVIGFIGVSWITSDLKSVEVPIEQKFEDLKNKNEVSVIDFTDRIKVMPVRDDDKIQGVKPYQAHINSGEYPLVRTIWAIDASYNGMLDHGFFTFLTGVIGQKIILQTGILPAAEPVRYVEVQ
;
A
#
# COMPACT_ATOMS: atom_id res chain seq x y z
N MET A 1 45.15 2.44 -57.44
CA MET A 1 43.73 2.80 -57.19
C MET A 1 42.85 1.66 -56.74
N LYS A 2 42.96 0.41 -57.27
CA LYS A 2 42.09 -0.71 -56.79
C LYS A 2 42.43 -1.17 -55.36
N LYS A 3 43.75 -1.23 -54.97
CA LYS A 3 44.19 -1.66 -53.64
C LYS A 3 43.80 -0.69 -52.51
N THR A 4 43.79 0.63 -52.79
CA THR A 4 43.37 1.67 -51.83
C THR A 4 41.89 1.67 -51.59
N LYS A 5 41.06 1.36 -52.60
CA LYS A 5 39.61 1.21 -52.44
C LYS A 5 39.22 -0.01 -51.61
N ILE A 6 39.96 -1.12 -51.76
CA ILE A 6 39.71 -2.35 -50.96
C ILE A 6 40.09 -2.09 -49.49
N LEU A 7 41.18 -1.37 -49.21
CA LEU A 7 41.59 -1.01 -47.85
C LEU A 7 40.56 -0.08 -47.16
N LEU A 8 39.99 0.88 -47.93
CA LEU A 8 38.95 1.80 -47.40
C LEU A 8 37.63 1.09 -47.10
N ILE A 9 37.24 0.11 -47.94
CA ILE A 9 36.02 -0.68 -47.70
C ILE A 9 36.21 -1.63 -46.49
N GLY A 10 37.40 -2.20 -46.32
CA GLY A 10 37.75 -3.01 -45.14
C GLY A 10 37.73 -2.22 -43.84
N LEU A 11 38.22 -0.95 -43.85
CA LEU A 11 38.20 -0.07 -42.69
C LEU A 11 36.77 0.41 -42.34
N MET A 12 35.92 0.62 -43.35
CA MET A 12 34.53 1.01 -43.18
C MET A 12 33.65 -0.15 -42.66
N ALA A 13 33.96 -1.39 -43.00
CA ALA A 13 33.31 -2.58 -42.49
C ALA A 13 33.67 -2.87 -41.01
N LEU A 14 34.87 -2.50 -40.54
CA LEU A 14 35.27 -2.64 -39.13
C LEU A 14 34.54 -1.64 -38.22
N LEU A 15 34.07 -0.51 -38.73
CA LEU A 15 33.34 0.49 -37.96
C LEU A 15 31.86 0.11 -37.75
N MET A 16 31.34 -0.87 -38.51
CA MET A 16 29.93 -1.31 -38.38
C MET A 16 29.73 -2.40 -37.33
N VAL A 17 30.77 -2.97 -36.73
CA VAL A 17 30.68 -4.05 -35.75
C VAL A 17 30.60 -3.50 -34.31
N SER A 18 30.68 -2.18 -34.09
CA SER A 18 30.71 -1.55 -32.75
C SER A 18 29.35 -1.06 -32.23
N CYS A 19 28.24 -1.39 -32.89
CA CYS A 19 26.94 -1.21 -32.31
C CYS A 19 26.48 -2.49 -31.58
N GLY A 20 27.24 -2.92 -30.58
CA GLY A 20 26.71 -3.79 -29.56
C GLY A 20 25.63 -3.00 -28.76
N ASP A 21 24.48 -3.61 -28.56
CA ASP A 21 23.37 -3.04 -27.76
C ASP A 21 23.90 -2.74 -26.35
N HIS A 22 24.35 -1.52 -26.13
CA HIS A 22 24.91 -1.03 -24.86
C HIS A 22 23.79 -0.59 -23.92
N ARG A 23 22.57 -1.08 -24.11
CA ARG A 23 21.54 -0.92 -23.08
C ARG A 23 22.02 -1.65 -21.83
N PRO A 24 22.10 -0.95 -20.68
CA PRO A 24 22.46 -1.62 -19.45
C PRO A 24 21.46 -2.76 -19.24
N LYS A 25 21.93 -4.00 -19.26
CA LYS A 25 21.07 -5.15 -18.98
C LYS A 25 20.53 -4.99 -17.58
N SER A 26 19.19 -4.95 -17.43
CA SER A 26 18.55 -4.97 -16.13
C SER A 26 18.99 -6.21 -15.35
N THR A 27 19.32 -6.03 -14.08
CA THR A 27 19.61 -7.10 -13.12
C THR A 27 18.74 -6.90 -11.88
N SER A 28 18.78 -7.84 -10.95
CA SER A 28 18.00 -7.73 -9.69
C SER A 28 18.32 -6.48 -8.85
N THR A 29 19.42 -5.79 -9.12
CA THR A 29 19.91 -4.65 -8.34
C THR A 29 20.31 -3.44 -9.20
N ARG A 30 19.96 -3.46 -10.49
CA ARG A 30 20.36 -2.43 -11.45
C ARG A 30 19.39 -2.34 -12.61
N GLY A 31 19.13 -1.12 -13.07
CA GLY A 31 18.28 -0.82 -14.22
C GLY A 31 17.07 0.03 -13.84
N ILE A 32 16.03 -0.02 -14.67
CA ILE A 32 14.78 0.68 -14.44
C ILE A 32 13.65 -0.34 -14.46
N ALA A 33 12.80 -0.32 -13.44
CA ALA A 33 11.58 -1.13 -13.37
C ALA A 33 10.37 -0.23 -13.19
N LYS A 34 9.37 -0.39 -14.06
CA LYS A 34 8.05 0.23 -13.90
C LYS A 34 7.17 -0.73 -13.12
N ILE A 35 6.60 -0.28 -12.02
CA ILE A 35 5.68 -1.06 -11.20
C ILE A 35 4.35 -0.33 -11.04
N MET A 36 3.29 -1.07 -10.76
CA MET A 36 2.00 -0.47 -10.45
C MET A 36 1.54 -0.87 -9.05
N CYS A 37 0.96 0.08 -8.35
CA CYS A 37 0.53 -0.09 -6.97
C CYS A 37 -0.83 0.56 -6.75
N ASP A 38 -1.70 -0.08 -5.98
CA ASP A 38 -2.92 0.57 -5.50
C ASP A 38 -2.55 1.83 -4.70
N GLU A 39 -3.22 2.94 -5.02
CA GLU A 39 -2.93 4.26 -4.44
C GLU A 39 -2.92 4.27 -2.91
N SER A 40 -3.77 3.44 -2.30
CA SER A 40 -3.89 3.36 -0.85
C SER A 40 -2.65 2.78 -0.14
N PHE A 41 -1.70 2.18 -0.88
CA PHE A 41 -0.44 1.66 -0.35
C PHE A 41 0.79 2.54 -0.68
N GLN A 42 0.57 3.71 -1.28
CA GLN A 42 1.63 4.62 -1.69
C GLN A 42 2.63 4.89 -0.57
N SER A 43 2.17 5.23 0.63
CA SER A 43 3.04 5.62 1.75
C SER A 43 4.00 4.50 2.20
N VAL A 44 3.58 3.24 2.09
CA VAL A 44 4.42 2.07 2.39
C VAL A 44 5.43 1.87 1.28
N LEU A 45 4.95 1.87 0.03
CA LEU A 45 5.78 1.57 -1.13
C LEU A 45 6.89 2.59 -1.35
N GLU A 46 6.61 3.89 -1.13
CA GLU A 46 7.63 4.94 -1.24
C GLU A 46 8.78 4.75 -0.24
N GLN A 47 8.48 4.28 0.97
CA GLN A 47 9.51 3.96 1.95
C GLN A 47 10.35 2.75 1.54
N GLU A 48 9.72 1.72 0.96
CA GLU A 48 10.40 0.54 0.42
C GLU A 48 11.33 0.92 -0.75
N ILE A 49 10.84 1.73 -1.69
CA ILE A 49 11.60 2.21 -2.85
C ILE A 49 12.81 3.02 -2.39
N ALA A 50 12.60 3.98 -1.49
CA ALA A 50 13.68 4.85 -1.01
C ALA A 50 14.84 4.04 -0.41
N VAL A 51 14.53 3.02 0.41
CA VAL A 51 15.57 2.17 1.02
C VAL A 51 16.19 1.22 0.00
N PHE A 52 15.40 0.68 -0.93
CA PHE A 52 15.91 -0.19 -2.00
C PHE A 52 16.89 0.55 -2.92
N GLU A 53 16.53 1.75 -3.39
CA GLU A 53 17.38 2.56 -4.26
C GLU A 53 18.62 3.09 -3.52
N TYR A 54 18.50 3.38 -2.23
CA TYR A 54 19.67 3.69 -1.40
C TYR A 54 20.65 2.50 -1.31
N GLN A 55 20.12 1.29 -1.11
CA GLN A 55 20.93 0.07 -1.06
C GLN A 55 21.54 -0.28 -2.42
N TYR A 56 20.84 0.03 -3.51
CA TYR A 56 21.22 -0.28 -4.90
C TYR A 56 21.20 0.97 -5.78
N PRO A 57 22.26 1.81 -5.75
CA PRO A 57 22.25 3.13 -6.40
C PRO A 57 22.13 3.09 -7.94
N GLU A 58 22.31 1.92 -8.58
CA GLU A 58 22.11 1.75 -10.02
C GLU A 58 20.67 1.24 -10.35
N ALA A 59 19.81 1.08 -9.37
CA ALA A 59 18.42 0.71 -9.53
C ALA A 59 17.52 1.95 -9.51
N SER A 60 16.48 1.95 -10.35
CA SER A 60 15.41 2.96 -10.31
C SER A 60 14.06 2.27 -10.44
N ILE A 61 13.23 2.39 -9.41
CA ILE A 61 11.87 1.90 -9.39
C ILE A 61 10.93 3.06 -9.71
N MET A 62 10.15 2.92 -10.77
CA MET A 62 9.19 3.92 -11.23
C MET A 62 7.77 3.48 -10.88
N PRO A 63 7.22 3.87 -9.72
CA PRO A 63 5.88 3.50 -9.33
C PRO A 63 4.84 4.30 -10.11
N GLU A 64 3.76 3.64 -10.51
CA GLU A 64 2.54 4.27 -10.98
C GLU A 64 1.42 3.88 -10.00
N TYR A 65 0.86 4.87 -9.31
CA TYR A 65 -0.20 4.67 -8.34
C TYR A 65 -1.54 4.76 -9.05
N ILE A 66 -2.25 3.66 -9.07
CA ILE A 66 -3.52 3.49 -9.81
C ILE A 66 -4.47 2.59 -9.01
N ASN A 67 -5.71 2.43 -9.48
CA ASN A 67 -6.61 1.47 -8.88
C ASN A 67 -6.23 0.01 -9.22
N GLU A 68 -6.68 -0.94 -8.40
CA GLU A 68 -6.33 -2.36 -8.52
C GLU A 68 -6.77 -2.99 -9.86
N HIS A 69 -7.93 -2.56 -10.38
CA HIS A 69 -8.43 -3.07 -11.66
C HIS A 69 -7.47 -2.75 -12.81
N ASP A 70 -7.01 -1.51 -12.89
CA ASP A 70 -6.08 -1.05 -13.94
C ASP A 70 -4.69 -1.66 -13.76
N ALA A 71 -4.25 -1.88 -12.50
CA ALA A 71 -3.01 -2.61 -12.21
C ALA A 71 -3.06 -4.05 -12.73
N LEU A 72 -4.16 -4.76 -12.45
CA LEU A 72 -4.40 -6.12 -12.96
C LEU A 72 -4.50 -6.16 -14.48
N ASP A 73 -5.26 -5.24 -15.09
CA ASP A 73 -5.36 -5.14 -16.56
C ASP A 73 -3.97 -4.96 -17.19
N SER A 74 -3.16 -4.07 -16.62
CA SER A 74 -1.81 -3.82 -17.10
C SER A 74 -0.89 -5.05 -16.97
N LEU A 75 -1.01 -5.81 -15.88
CA LEU A 75 -0.31 -7.07 -15.71
C LEU A 75 -0.72 -8.08 -16.79
N PHE A 76 -2.02 -8.26 -17.04
CA PHE A 76 -2.51 -9.21 -18.05
C PHE A 76 -2.15 -8.82 -19.49
N HIS A 77 -1.97 -7.52 -19.77
CA HIS A 77 -1.57 -7.01 -21.09
C HIS A 77 -0.05 -6.78 -21.25
N ASN A 78 0.78 -7.33 -20.36
CA ASN A 78 2.25 -7.20 -20.40
C ASN A 78 2.76 -5.74 -20.40
N LYS A 79 2.02 -4.81 -19.77
CA LYS A 79 2.44 -3.40 -19.63
C LYS A 79 3.34 -3.22 -18.41
N VAL A 80 3.23 -4.11 -17.43
CA VAL A 80 3.98 -4.12 -16.17
C VAL A 80 4.25 -5.57 -15.74
N ASP A 81 5.33 -5.79 -15.02
CA ASP A 81 5.71 -7.11 -14.52
C ASP A 81 5.51 -7.28 -13.02
N LEU A 82 5.47 -6.19 -12.26
CA LEU A 82 5.23 -6.21 -10.81
C LEU A 82 4.08 -5.29 -10.46
N ILE A 83 3.09 -5.83 -9.75
CA ILE A 83 1.98 -5.06 -9.18
C ILE A 83 1.83 -5.32 -7.69
N ILE A 84 1.28 -4.32 -6.97
CA ILE A 84 0.99 -4.39 -5.53
C ILE A 84 -0.47 -4.02 -5.32
N ILE A 85 -1.26 -4.97 -4.81
CA ILE A 85 -2.72 -4.87 -4.66
C ILE A 85 -3.18 -5.49 -3.33
N SER A 86 -4.48 -5.37 -3.01
CA SER A 86 -5.03 -5.78 -1.72
C SER A 86 -5.38 -7.27 -1.61
N HIS A 87 -5.25 -8.06 -2.67
CA HIS A 87 -5.62 -9.48 -2.67
C HIS A 87 -4.71 -10.32 -3.58
N ASP A 88 -4.68 -11.62 -3.38
CA ASP A 88 -4.03 -12.57 -4.31
C ASP A 88 -4.82 -12.70 -5.61
N LEU A 89 -4.18 -13.18 -6.66
CA LEU A 89 -4.85 -13.54 -7.91
C LEU A 89 -5.89 -14.64 -7.67
N THR A 90 -7.07 -14.46 -8.25
CA THR A 90 -8.10 -15.50 -8.25
C THR A 90 -7.65 -16.75 -9.04
N PRO A 91 -8.25 -17.91 -8.81
CA PRO A 91 -7.95 -19.12 -9.61
C PRO A 91 -8.09 -18.89 -11.12
N GLU A 92 -9.09 -18.11 -11.56
CA GLU A 92 -9.34 -17.76 -12.94
C GLU A 92 -8.23 -16.85 -13.51
N GLN A 93 -7.79 -15.85 -12.72
CA GLN A 93 -6.69 -14.95 -13.07
C GLN A 93 -5.39 -15.73 -13.20
N LYS A 94 -5.08 -16.62 -12.22
CA LYS A 94 -3.92 -17.53 -12.27
C LYS A 94 -3.94 -18.43 -13.52
N LYS A 95 -5.11 -18.97 -13.88
CA LYS A 95 -5.28 -19.76 -15.09
C LYS A 95 -5.06 -18.92 -16.35
N SER A 96 -5.53 -17.68 -16.37
CA SER A 96 -5.37 -16.77 -17.51
C SER A 96 -3.89 -16.43 -17.77
N LEU A 97 -3.09 -16.13 -16.75
CA LEU A 97 -1.65 -15.90 -16.89
C LEU A 97 -0.93 -17.14 -17.45
N LYS A 98 -1.26 -18.32 -16.93
CA LYS A 98 -0.70 -19.59 -17.46
C LYS A 98 -1.06 -19.83 -18.92
N LYS A 99 -2.31 -19.51 -19.34
CA LYS A 99 -2.79 -19.68 -20.71
C LYS A 99 -2.01 -18.83 -21.72
N ILE A 100 -1.60 -17.62 -21.32
CA ILE A 100 -0.76 -16.73 -22.15
C ILE A 100 0.73 -17.02 -22.02
N GLY A 101 1.10 -18.11 -21.33
CA GLY A 101 2.50 -18.52 -21.14
C GLY A 101 3.30 -17.66 -20.16
N ARG A 102 2.64 -16.85 -19.35
CA ARG A 102 3.28 -15.95 -18.39
C ARG A 102 3.43 -16.61 -17.03
N GLY A 103 4.68 -16.83 -16.59
CA GLY A 103 4.98 -17.24 -15.22
C GLY A 103 4.65 -16.12 -14.25
N TYR A 104 4.33 -16.46 -13.01
CA TYR A 104 4.08 -15.48 -11.96
C TYR A 104 4.44 -16.03 -10.58
N ARG A 105 4.68 -15.12 -9.65
CA ARG A 105 4.83 -15.38 -8.21
C ARG A 105 3.87 -14.45 -7.49
N THR A 106 3.26 -14.93 -6.42
CA THR A 106 2.42 -14.09 -5.56
C THR A 106 2.88 -14.29 -4.12
N LYS A 107 3.01 -13.18 -3.38
CA LYS A 107 3.27 -13.23 -1.94
C LYS A 107 2.51 -12.12 -1.23
N MET A 108 1.86 -12.48 -0.14
CA MET A 108 1.41 -11.50 0.83
C MET A 108 2.64 -10.84 1.44
N ILE A 109 2.69 -9.50 1.45
CA ILE A 109 3.81 -8.74 2.02
C ILE A 109 3.43 -8.06 3.33
N ALA A 110 2.13 -7.75 3.54
CA ALA A 110 1.67 -7.13 4.77
C ALA A 110 0.18 -7.40 5.04
N VAL A 111 -0.22 -7.13 6.28
CA VAL A 111 -1.62 -6.93 6.67
C VAL A 111 -1.78 -5.48 7.13
N ASP A 112 -2.55 -4.70 6.38
CA ASP A 112 -2.92 -3.32 6.67
C ASP A 112 -4.26 -3.28 7.39
N ALA A 113 -4.52 -2.19 8.11
CA ALA A 113 -5.82 -1.90 8.66
C ALA A 113 -6.37 -0.59 8.12
N ILE A 114 -7.70 -0.51 7.98
CA ILE A 114 -8.38 0.71 7.59
C ILE A 114 -8.78 1.45 8.86
N ALA A 115 -8.13 2.58 9.13
CA ALA A 115 -8.48 3.45 10.23
C ALA A 115 -9.78 4.20 9.94
N VAL A 116 -10.67 4.19 10.92
CA VAL A 116 -11.84 5.05 10.95
C VAL A 116 -11.46 6.33 11.69
N ILE A 117 -11.51 7.46 11.00
CA ILE A 117 -11.09 8.75 11.54
C ILE A 117 -12.23 9.76 11.58
N VAL A 118 -12.29 10.54 12.64
CA VAL A 118 -13.25 11.63 12.79
C VAL A 118 -12.57 12.88 13.32
N ASN A 119 -13.26 14.01 13.26
CA ASN A 119 -12.74 15.25 13.84
C ASN A 119 -12.48 15.08 15.35
N LYS A 120 -11.42 15.70 15.85
CA LYS A 120 -11.00 15.65 17.25
C LYS A 120 -12.12 16.11 18.23
N GLN A 121 -13.02 16.97 17.77
CA GLN A 121 -14.16 17.47 18.56
C GLN A 121 -15.40 16.56 18.49
N ASN A 122 -15.35 15.45 17.75
CA ASN A 122 -16.40 14.45 17.77
C ASN A 122 -16.33 13.69 19.11
N ASP A 123 -17.43 13.71 19.85
CA ASP A 123 -17.53 13.17 21.20
C ASP A 123 -18.04 11.72 21.27
N ILE A 124 -18.17 11.05 20.13
CA ILE A 124 -18.49 9.61 20.07
C ILE A 124 -17.25 8.80 20.43
N ASP A 125 -17.40 7.81 21.29
CA ASP A 125 -16.26 7.08 21.84
C ASP A 125 -15.85 5.85 21.00
N GLU A 126 -16.81 5.17 20.40
CA GLU A 126 -16.59 4.02 19.53
C GLU A 126 -17.66 3.91 18.44
N LEU A 127 -17.41 3.10 17.43
CA LEU A 127 -18.36 2.70 16.39
C LEU A 127 -18.39 1.17 16.30
N SER A 128 -19.60 0.59 16.19
CA SER A 128 -19.75 -0.84 15.88
C SER A 128 -19.74 -1.09 14.38
N MET A 129 -19.52 -2.34 13.98
CA MET A 129 -19.67 -2.77 12.58
C MET A 129 -21.10 -2.56 12.07
N GLU A 130 -22.12 -2.65 12.96
CA GLU A 130 -23.51 -2.37 12.62
C GLU A 130 -23.75 -0.87 12.37
N ASP A 131 -23.17 0.02 13.19
CA ASP A 131 -23.22 1.47 12.97
C ASP A 131 -22.62 1.83 11.60
N LEU A 132 -21.45 1.29 11.29
CA LEU A 132 -20.78 1.50 10.00
C LEU A 132 -21.65 1.00 8.84
N ARG A 133 -22.28 -0.16 8.98
CA ARG A 133 -23.21 -0.68 7.96
C ARG A 133 -24.42 0.23 7.77
N GLY A 134 -24.97 0.74 8.88
CA GLY A 134 -26.07 1.73 8.87
C GLY A 134 -25.68 3.02 8.14
N ILE A 135 -24.47 3.52 8.42
CA ILE A 135 -23.91 4.73 7.80
C ILE A 135 -23.69 4.51 6.30
N PHE A 136 -23.05 3.40 5.90
CA PHE A 136 -22.75 3.11 4.49
C PHE A 136 -23.98 2.86 3.62
N THR A 137 -25.05 2.31 4.21
CA THR A 137 -26.34 2.13 3.50
C THR A 137 -27.18 3.40 3.47
N GLY A 138 -26.81 4.44 4.20
CA GLY A 138 -27.59 5.65 4.36
C GLY A 138 -28.85 5.48 5.25
N LYS A 139 -28.96 4.38 5.99
CA LYS A 139 -29.99 4.18 7.01
C LYS A 139 -29.76 5.09 8.22
N VAL A 140 -28.51 5.17 8.67
CA VAL A 140 -28.02 6.11 9.68
C VAL A 140 -27.51 7.35 8.98
N LYS A 141 -28.13 8.50 9.22
CA LYS A 141 -27.85 9.76 8.51
C LYS A 141 -27.24 10.83 9.40
N ARG A 142 -27.45 10.74 10.71
CA ARG A 142 -27.01 11.74 11.67
C ARG A 142 -26.25 11.10 12.81
N TRP A 143 -25.32 11.83 13.39
CA TRP A 143 -24.53 11.35 14.53
C TRP A 143 -25.38 10.97 15.74
N GLY A 144 -26.49 11.67 15.99
CA GLY A 144 -27.40 11.35 17.08
C GLY A 144 -28.20 10.05 16.94
N GLU A 145 -28.16 9.43 15.75
CA GLU A 145 -28.76 8.12 15.50
C GLU A 145 -27.79 6.97 15.86
N VAL A 146 -26.48 7.29 16.00
CA VAL A 146 -25.45 6.34 16.44
C VAL A 146 -25.35 6.33 17.97
N PHE A 147 -25.19 7.52 18.58
CA PHE A 147 -25.00 7.67 20.02
C PHE A 147 -25.44 9.05 20.51
N PRO A 148 -25.79 9.23 21.79
CA PRO A 148 -25.99 10.56 22.37
C PRO A 148 -24.75 11.43 22.22
N THR A 149 -24.85 12.53 21.46
CA THR A 149 -23.72 13.40 21.10
C THR A 149 -24.16 14.86 21.00
N LYS A 150 -23.18 15.78 21.12
CA LYS A 150 -23.39 17.21 20.83
C LYS A 150 -23.68 17.46 19.35
N LEU A 151 -23.23 16.55 18.47
CA LEU A 151 -23.42 16.59 17.01
C LEU A 151 -24.72 15.91 16.56
N LYS A 152 -25.70 15.71 17.45
CA LYS A 152 -26.91 14.90 17.21
C LYS A 152 -27.71 15.25 15.95
N ASN A 153 -27.68 16.50 15.52
CA ASN A 153 -28.41 16.98 14.34
C ASN A 153 -27.52 17.00 13.05
N ASP A 154 -26.23 16.80 13.20
CA ASP A 154 -25.30 16.90 12.09
C ASP A 154 -25.37 15.67 11.21
N THR A 155 -25.50 15.89 9.89
CA THR A 155 -25.50 14.81 8.90
C THR A 155 -24.11 14.23 8.76
N ILE A 156 -24.00 12.91 8.84
CA ILE A 156 -22.75 12.19 8.64
C ILE A 156 -22.37 12.25 7.15
N LYS A 157 -21.15 12.73 6.86
CA LYS A 157 -20.54 12.69 5.52
C LYS A 157 -19.39 11.68 5.55
N VAL A 158 -19.50 10.65 4.74
CA VAL A 158 -18.47 9.61 4.63
C VAL A 158 -17.50 9.98 3.52
N MET A 159 -16.20 9.91 3.77
CA MET A 159 -15.17 10.20 2.78
C MET A 159 -14.18 9.05 2.63
N PHE A 160 -13.90 8.71 1.38
CA PHE A 160 -12.87 7.77 0.94
C PHE A 160 -11.87 8.46 0.00
N ASP A 161 -10.69 7.87 -0.12
CA ASP A 161 -9.56 8.38 -0.90
C ASP A 161 -9.72 8.26 -2.42
N GLY A 162 -10.67 7.52 -2.93
CA GLY A 162 -10.96 7.41 -4.37
C GLY A 162 -11.99 6.33 -4.64
N SER A 163 -12.72 6.45 -5.73
CA SER A 163 -13.81 5.51 -6.07
C SER A 163 -13.33 4.11 -6.48
N GLY A 164 -12.09 3.98 -6.91
CA GLY A 164 -11.49 2.73 -7.40
C GLY A 164 -10.40 2.15 -6.51
N THR A 165 -10.19 2.71 -5.32
CA THR A 165 -9.14 2.24 -4.41
C THR A 165 -9.50 0.92 -3.73
N GLY A 166 -8.48 0.19 -3.29
CA GLY A 166 -8.66 -1.04 -2.52
C GLY A 166 -9.43 -0.82 -1.20
N VAL A 167 -9.39 0.39 -0.61
CA VAL A 167 -10.21 0.76 0.57
C VAL A 167 -11.69 0.73 0.22
N VAL A 168 -12.09 1.37 -0.87
CA VAL A 168 -13.48 1.42 -1.33
C VAL A 168 -14.00 0.02 -1.68
N HIS A 169 -13.21 -0.77 -2.41
CA HIS A 169 -13.58 -2.15 -2.76
C HIS A 169 -13.76 -3.01 -1.51
N TYR A 170 -12.80 -2.98 -0.60
CA TYR A 170 -12.88 -3.70 0.67
C TYR A 170 -14.14 -3.34 1.46
N MET A 171 -14.45 -2.05 1.58
CA MET A 171 -15.64 -1.59 2.32
C MET A 171 -16.94 -1.98 1.65
N LYS A 172 -17.04 -1.93 0.33
CA LYS A 172 -18.21 -2.43 -0.41
C LYS A 172 -18.44 -3.92 -0.18
N ASP A 173 -17.39 -4.71 -0.26
CA ASP A 173 -17.49 -6.16 -0.06
C ASP A 173 -17.85 -6.50 1.38
N LYS A 174 -17.16 -5.90 2.35
CA LYS A 174 -17.35 -6.16 3.78
C LYS A 174 -18.76 -5.81 4.29
N PHE A 175 -19.32 -4.68 3.85
CA PHE A 175 -20.56 -4.14 4.40
C PHE A 175 -21.76 -4.26 3.48
N LEU A 176 -21.58 -4.29 2.17
CA LEU A 176 -22.64 -4.13 1.18
C LEU A 176 -22.75 -5.30 0.20
N ASN A 177 -21.92 -6.34 0.36
CA ASN A 177 -21.84 -7.46 -0.61
C ASN A 177 -21.61 -6.96 -2.05
N GLY A 178 -20.70 -6.01 -2.24
CA GLY A 178 -20.36 -5.40 -3.53
C GLY A 178 -21.34 -4.38 -4.07
N LYS A 179 -22.43 -4.06 -3.34
CA LYS A 179 -23.41 -3.04 -3.77
C LYS A 179 -22.87 -1.63 -3.56
N GLU A 180 -23.56 -0.66 -4.20
CA GLU A 180 -23.21 0.75 -4.08
C GLU A 180 -23.52 1.32 -2.69
N PHE A 181 -22.71 2.31 -2.29
CA PHE A 181 -22.92 3.07 -1.07
C PHE A 181 -24.16 3.97 -1.13
N GLY A 182 -24.65 4.37 0.05
CA GLY A 182 -25.67 5.38 0.19
C GLY A 182 -25.25 6.77 -0.29
N PRO A 183 -26.19 7.71 -0.44
CA PRO A 183 -25.95 9.03 -1.03
C PRO A 183 -25.09 9.97 -0.15
N ASN A 184 -24.80 9.59 1.08
CA ASN A 184 -23.95 10.33 2.03
C ASN A 184 -22.46 9.98 1.92
N VAL A 185 -22.10 9.13 0.96
CA VAL A 185 -20.70 8.65 0.75
C VAL A 185 -20.07 9.37 -0.43
N TYR A 186 -18.88 9.91 -0.21
CA TYR A 186 -18.10 10.65 -1.17
C TYR A 186 -16.73 9.96 -1.33
N ALA A 187 -16.49 9.39 -2.48
CA ALA A 187 -15.21 8.78 -2.83
C ALA A 187 -14.48 9.70 -3.84
N ARG A 188 -13.73 10.64 -3.33
CA ARG A 188 -13.00 11.64 -4.13
C ARG A 188 -11.71 12.03 -3.43
N GLY A 189 -10.65 12.14 -4.22
CA GLY A 189 -9.39 12.70 -3.77
C GLY A 189 -8.39 11.64 -3.32
N SER A 190 -7.52 12.03 -2.42
CA SER A 190 -6.44 11.24 -1.86
C SER A 190 -6.64 11.02 -0.36
N SER A 191 -5.87 10.13 0.26
CA SER A 191 -5.85 9.96 1.71
C SER A 191 -5.56 11.29 2.44
N ALA A 192 -4.71 12.16 1.86
CA ALA A 192 -4.46 13.50 2.39
C ALA A 192 -5.71 14.39 2.40
N GLU A 193 -6.52 14.35 1.34
CA GLU A 193 -7.77 15.13 1.28
C GLU A 193 -8.81 14.60 2.27
N VAL A 194 -8.89 13.27 2.47
CA VAL A 194 -9.75 12.68 3.50
C VAL A 194 -9.33 13.17 4.89
N PHE A 195 -8.03 13.12 5.18
CA PHE A 195 -7.47 13.59 6.44
C PHE A 195 -7.80 15.07 6.71
N ASN A 196 -7.53 15.94 5.73
CA ASN A 196 -7.78 17.38 5.85
C ASN A 196 -9.28 17.69 6.02
N ALA A 197 -10.17 16.94 5.35
CA ALA A 197 -11.59 17.09 5.50
C ALA A 197 -12.06 16.70 6.91
N VAL A 198 -11.54 15.59 7.45
CA VAL A 198 -11.82 15.16 8.83
C VAL A 198 -11.31 16.17 9.86
N GLU A 199 -10.11 16.71 9.67
CA GLU A 199 -9.56 17.74 10.54
C GLU A 199 -10.41 19.03 10.54
N THR A 200 -10.96 19.38 9.37
CA THR A 200 -11.71 20.63 9.16
C THR A 200 -13.18 20.52 9.60
N TYR A 201 -13.85 19.42 9.25
CA TYR A 201 -15.31 19.29 9.39
C TYR A 201 -15.69 18.26 10.44
N LYS A 202 -16.47 18.70 11.46
CA LYS A 202 -16.88 17.87 12.60
C LYS A 202 -17.79 16.70 12.22
N ASN A 203 -18.53 16.82 11.15
CA ASN A 203 -19.52 15.84 10.69
C ASN A 203 -18.98 14.85 9.65
N VAL A 204 -17.69 14.93 9.33
CA VAL A 204 -17.02 14.00 8.40
C VAL A 204 -16.49 12.79 9.17
N ILE A 205 -16.71 11.60 8.59
CA ILE A 205 -16.03 10.36 8.93
C ILE A 205 -15.19 9.93 7.73
N GLY A 206 -13.92 9.65 7.97
CA GLY A 206 -12.95 9.25 6.94
C GLY A 206 -12.47 7.82 7.14
N PHE A 207 -12.08 7.17 6.04
CA PHE A 207 -11.54 5.82 6.01
C PHE A 207 -10.24 5.82 5.20
N ILE A 208 -9.11 5.58 5.86
CA ILE A 208 -7.77 5.58 5.26
C ILE A 208 -6.91 4.45 5.83
N GLY A 209 -5.88 4.03 5.10
CA GLY A 209 -4.92 3.04 5.58
C GLY A 209 -4.15 3.53 6.83
N VAL A 210 -3.91 2.64 7.78
CA VAL A 210 -3.15 2.96 9.01
C VAL A 210 -1.74 3.43 8.66
N SER A 211 -1.10 2.83 7.67
CA SER A 211 0.22 3.21 7.20
C SER A 211 0.33 4.69 6.82
N TRP A 212 -0.77 5.30 6.37
CA TRP A 212 -0.80 6.71 5.99
C TRP A 212 -0.77 7.63 7.21
N ILE A 213 -1.59 7.37 8.23
CA ILE A 213 -1.65 8.21 9.44
C ILE A 213 -0.45 8.06 10.37
N THR A 214 0.27 6.95 10.28
CA THR A 214 1.54 6.74 11.01
C THR A 214 2.73 7.35 10.27
N SER A 215 2.73 7.38 8.94
CA SER A 215 3.79 8.01 8.14
C SER A 215 3.77 9.54 8.26
N ASP A 216 2.59 10.16 8.33
CA ASP A 216 2.43 11.62 8.54
C ASP A 216 3.05 12.09 9.87
N LEU A 217 3.03 11.23 10.90
CA LEU A 217 3.64 11.52 12.20
C LEU A 217 5.17 11.48 12.19
N LYS A 218 5.75 10.72 11.28
CA LYS A 218 7.20 10.51 11.17
C LYS A 218 7.88 11.51 10.22
N SER A 219 7.25 12.62 9.89
CA SER A 219 7.79 13.69 9.04
C SER A 219 8.99 14.44 9.62
N VAL A 220 9.59 13.93 10.71
CA VAL A 220 10.99 14.21 11.03
C VAL A 220 11.80 13.46 9.96
N GLU A 221 12.31 14.20 8.99
CA GLU A 221 13.19 13.69 7.93
C GLU A 221 14.44 13.05 8.55
N VAL A 222 14.35 11.75 8.86
CA VAL A 222 15.55 10.98 9.21
C VAL A 222 16.29 10.74 7.88
N PRO A 223 17.59 11.12 7.79
CA PRO A 223 18.40 10.84 6.62
C PRO A 223 18.32 9.36 6.24
N ILE A 224 18.25 9.06 4.94
CA ILE A 224 18.08 7.68 4.45
C ILE A 224 19.20 6.75 4.93
N GLU A 225 20.42 7.28 5.07
CA GLU A 225 21.58 6.59 5.62
C GLU A 225 21.31 6.09 7.05
N GLN A 226 20.79 6.98 7.90
CA GLN A 226 20.47 6.66 9.29
C GLN A 226 19.32 5.64 9.35
N LYS A 227 18.28 5.83 8.51
CA LYS A 227 17.16 4.89 8.41
C LYS A 227 17.63 3.49 8.03
N PHE A 228 18.51 3.38 7.04
CA PHE A 228 19.05 2.11 6.58
C PHE A 228 19.90 1.40 7.64
N GLU A 229 20.77 2.15 8.35
CA GLU A 229 21.55 1.61 9.46
C GLU A 229 20.66 1.16 10.64
N ASP A 230 19.63 1.92 10.96
CA ASP A 230 18.65 1.55 11.98
C ASP A 230 17.89 0.25 11.60
N LEU A 231 17.49 0.09 10.34
CA LEU A 231 16.87 -1.14 9.84
C LEU A 231 17.80 -2.36 9.95
N LYS A 232 19.10 -2.19 9.77
CA LYS A 232 20.08 -3.28 9.92
C LYS A 232 20.32 -3.64 11.38
N ASN A 233 20.48 -2.65 12.23
CA ASN A 233 21.07 -2.82 13.55
C ASN A 233 20.05 -2.82 14.70
N LYS A 234 18.86 -2.20 14.51
CA LYS A 234 17.85 -2.13 15.56
C LYS A 234 16.76 -3.17 15.35
N ASN A 235 16.48 -3.92 16.40
CA ASN A 235 15.35 -4.84 16.46
C ASN A 235 14.15 -4.24 17.23
N GLU A 236 14.27 -2.96 17.66
CA GLU A 236 13.23 -2.30 18.42
C GLU A 236 12.13 -1.79 17.51
N VAL A 237 10.91 -2.21 17.83
CA VAL A 237 9.68 -1.65 17.28
C VAL A 237 9.21 -0.59 18.25
N SER A 238 9.36 0.68 17.91
CA SER A 238 8.70 1.73 18.67
C SER A 238 7.19 1.57 18.54
N VAL A 239 6.46 1.62 19.64
CA VAL A 239 5.00 1.74 19.60
C VAL A 239 4.68 3.03 18.84
N ILE A 240 3.97 2.87 17.71
CA ILE A 240 3.59 4.00 16.89
C ILE A 240 2.24 4.47 17.40
N ASP A 241 2.19 5.70 17.88
CA ASP A 241 0.93 6.35 18.22
C ASP A 241 0.38 7.09 16.98
N PHE A 242 -0.91 7.40 17.01
CA PHE A 242 -1.57 8.15 15.95
C PHE A 242 -1.45 9.65 16.21
N THR A 243 -1.50 10.44 15.13
CA THR A 243 -1.52 11.90 15.22
C THR A 243 -2.66 12.39 16.13
N ASP A 244 -2.40 13.47 16.87
CA ASP A 244 -3.40 14.13 17.71
C ASP A 244 -4.24 15.16 16.94
N ARG A 245 -4.01 15.34 15.64
CA ARG A 245 -4.77 16.26 14.78
C ARG A 245 -6.21 15.79 14.53
N ILE A 246 -6.40 14.48 14.52
CA ILE A 246 -7.70 13.80 14.32
C ILE A 246 -7.95 12.81 15.46
N LYS A 247 -9.16 12.25 15.51
CA LYS A 247 -9.49 11.15 16.42
C LYS A 247 -9.59 9.86 15.63
N VAL A 248 -8.73 8.88 15.95
CA VAL A 248 -8.86 7.51 15.44
C VAL A 248 -9.86 6.78 16.29
N MET A 249 -10.94 6.30 15.66
CA MET A 249 -12.05 5.65 16.34
C MET A 249 -11.73 4.21 16.69
N PRO A 250 -12.03 3.76 17.92
CA PRO A 250 -12.18 2.34 18.19
C PRO A 250 -13.35 1.77 17.36
N VAL A 251 -13.13 0.59 16.77
CA VAL A 251 -14.17 -0.15 16.05
C VAL A 251 -14.47 -1.44 16.81
N ARG A 252 -15.73 -1.65 17.10
CA ARG A 252 -16.22 -2.84 17.80
C ARG A 252 -16.79 -3.85 16.80
N ASP A 253 -16.27 -5.06 16.82
CA ASP A 253 -16.84 -6.16 16.06
C ASP A 253 -18.18 -6.63 16.67
N ASP A 254 -19.01 -7.27 15.87
CA ASP A 254 -20.39 -7.63 16.26
C ASP A 254 -20.41 -8.61 17.44
N ASP A 255 -19.38 -9.42 17.64
CA ASP A 255 -19.24 -10.40 18.73
C ASP A 255 -18.46 -9.87 19.95
N LYS A 256 -18.01 -8.61 19.93
CA LYS A 256 -17.19 -8.00 20.99
C LYS A 256 -17.99 -7.02 21.86
N ILE A 257 -17.53 -6.88 23.10
CA ILE A 257 -18.16 -5.94 24.08
C ILE A 257 -17.62 -4.53 23.91
N GLN A 258 -16.34 -4.38 23.50
CA GLN A 258 -15.65 -3.10 23.38
C GLN A 258 -14.90 -3.01 22.05
N GLY A 259 -14.88 -1.81 21.48
CA GLY A 259 -14.11 -1.48 20.28
C GLY A 259 -12.64 -1.25 20.60
N VAL A 260 -11.77 -1.56 19.62
CA VAL A 260 -10.34 -1.34 19.70
C VAL A 260 -9.87 -0.45 18.55
N LYS A 261 -8.77 0.29 18.75
CA LYS A 261 -8.09 1.05 17.70
C LYS A 261 -7.18 0.14 16.89
N PRO A 262 -6.85 0.52 15.64
CA PRO A 262 -6.01 -0.30 14.76
C PRO A 262 -4.52 -0.25 15.12
N TYR A 263 -4.18 -0.49 16.38
CA TYR A 263 -2.79 -0.71 16.79
C TYR A 263 -2.31 -2.09 16.30
N GLN A 264 -1.03 -2.22 16.00
CA GLN A 264 -0.43 -3.48 15.53
C GLN A 264 -0.80 -4.68 16.40
N ALA A 265 -0.87 -4.51 17.72
CA ALA A 265 -1.26 -5.58 18.63
C ALA A 265 -2.69 -6.09 18.36
N HIS A 266 -3.66 -5.18 18.14
CA HIS A 266 -5.04 -5.54 17.85
C HIS A 266 -5.26 -6.05 16.42
N ILE A 267 -4.43 -5.60 15.47
CA ILE A 267 -4.41 -6.17 14.11
C ILE A 267 -3.89 -7.61 14.18
N ASN A 268 -2.78 -7.83 14.89
CA ASN A 268 -2.14 -9.15 15.04
C ASN A 268 -3.02 -10.15 15.79
N SER A 269 -3.72 -9.71 16.83
CA SER A 269 -4.65 -10.58 17.59
C SER A 269 -5.97 -10.84 16.86
N GLY A 270 -6.24 -10.14 15.74
CA GLY A 270 -7.52 -10.22 15.02
C GLY A 270 -8.68 -9.53 15.75
N GLU A 271 -8.39 -8.68 16.75
CA GLU A 271 -9.42 -7.93 17.47
C GLU A 271 -9.95 -6.73 16.68
N TYR A 272 -9.12 -6.12 15.82
CA TYR A 272 -9.56 -5.02 14.97
C TYR A 272 -10.22 -5.57 13.70
N PRO A 273 -11.49 -5.21 13.40
CA PRO A 273 -12.28 -5.89 12.37
C PRO A 273 -12.03 -5.42 10.93
N LEU A 274 -11.39 -4.25 10.72
CA LEU A 274 -11.20 -3.66 9.39
C LEU A 274 -9.76 -3.86 8.91
N VAL A 275 -9.40 -5.10 8.61
CA VAL A 275 -8.06 -5.47 8.13
C VAL A 275 -8.12 -5.98 6.69
N ARG A 276 -7.07 -5.68 5.91
CA ARG A 276 -6.87 -6.14 4.54
C ARG A 276 -5.43 -6.58 4.33
N THR A 277 -5.22 -7.44 3.36
CA THR A 277 -3.88 -7.90 3.00
C THR A 277 -3.26 -7.01 1.92
N ILE A 278 -1.94 -7.01 1.82
CA ILE A 278 -1.19 -6.41 0.71
C ILE A 278 -0.40 -7.51 0.03
N TRP A 279 -0.55 -7.63 -1.26
CA TRP A 279 0.08 -8.67 -2.08
C TRP A 279 0.97 -8.06 -3.14
N ALA A 280 2.16 -8.61 -3.28
CA ALA A 280 3.03 -8.38 -4.41
C ALA A 280 2.85 -9.53 -5.42
N ILE A 281 2.63 -9.19 -6.69
CA ILE A 281 2.44 -10.14 -7.80
C ILE A 281 3.50 -9.82 -8.84
N ASP A 282 4.46 -10.72 -8.97
CA ASP A 282 5.60 -10.61 -9.86
C ASP A 282 5.48 -11.61 -11.02
N ALA A 283 5.42 -11.10 -12.23
CA ALA A 283 5.42 -11.87 -13.47
C ALA A 283 6.71 -11.65 -14.31
N SER A 284 7.73 -11.05 -13.71
CA SER A 284 9.02 -10.82 -14.34
C SER A 284 9.88 -12.08 -14.45
N TYR A 285 10.91 -12.02 -15.29
CA TYR A 285 11.93 -13.07 -15.34
C TYR A 285 12.88 -12.98 -14.14
N ASN A 286 13.39 -14.14 -13.70
CA ASN A 286 14.44 -14.18 -12.69
C ASN A 286 15.65 -13.33 -13.11
N GLY A 287 16.18 -12.56 -12.16
CA GLY A 287 17.33 -11.69 -12.40
C GLY A 287 16.99 -10.32 -12.97
N MET A 288 15.72 -10.00 -13.24
CA MET A 288 15.28 -8.65 -13.59
C MET A 288 15.09 -7.80 -12.33
N LEU A 289 15.07 -6.47 -12.49
CA LEU A 289 14.95 -5.54 -11.36
C LEU A 289 13.62 -5.66 -10.63
N ASP A 290 12.52 -5.88 -11.37
CA ASP A 290 11.20 -6.15 -10.79
C ASP A 290 11.24 -7.32 -9.81
N HIS A 291 11.87 -8.43 -10.21
CA HIS A 291 12.08 -9.59 -9.34
C HIS A 291 13.01 -9.28 -8.15
N GLY A 292 14.02 -8.46 -8.37
CA GLY A 292 14.91 -7.98 -7.31
C GLY A 292 14.14 -7.19 -6.25
N PHE A 293 13.27 -6.27 -6.68
CA PHE A 293 12.42 -5.48 -5.79
C PHE A 293 11.35 -6.34 -5.10
N PHE A 294 10.71 -7.27 -5.82
CA PHE A 294 9.80 -8.25 -5.22
C PHE A 294 10.48 -9.05 -4.10
N THR A 295 11.73 -9.48 -4.32
CA THR A 295 12.52 -10.22 -3.33
C THR A 295 12.87 -9.33 -2.13
N PHE A 296 13.14 -8.05 -2.36
CA PHE A 296 13.40 -7.08 -1.31
C PHE A 296 12.16 -6.87 -0.43
N LEU A 297 10.99 -6.61 -1.01
CA LEU A 297 9.72 -6.44 -0.30
C LEU A 297 9.41 -7.63 0.63
N THR A 298 9.75 -8.84 0.18
CA THR A 298 9.52 -10.08 0.94
C THR A 298 10.68 -10.49 1.84
N GLY A 299 11.78 -9.75 1.78
CA GLY A 299 13.01 -9.97 2.55
C GLY A 299 13.01 -9.28 3.90
N VAL A 300 14.05 -9.53 4.70
CA VAL A 300 14.16 -9.02 6.08
C VAL A 300 14.08 -7.50 6.15
N ILE A 301 14.77 -6.79 5.27
CA ILE A 301 14.79 -5.32 5.28
C ILE A 301 13.42 -4.75 4.92
N GLY A 302 12.79 -5.21 3.83
CA GLY A 302 11.44 -4.78 3.44
C GLY A 302 10.42 -5.07 4.56
N GLN A 303 10.44 -6.26 5.14
CA GLN A 303 9.53 -6.59 6.24
C GLN A 303 9.74 -5.74 7.51
N LYS A 304 10.98 -5.29 7.79
CA LYS A 304 11.25 -4.30 8.84
C LYS A 304 10.72 -2.91 8.50
N ILE A 305 10.80 -2.48 7.23
CA ILE A 305 10.20 -1.22 6.78
C ILE A 305 8.70 -1.26 7.00
N ILE A 306 8.03 -2.32 6.54
CA ILE A 306 6.59 -2.52 6.75
C ILE A 306 6.22 -2.41 8.23
N LEU A 307 6.98 -3.08 9.11
CA LEU A 307 6.76 -3.03 10.56
C LEU A 307 6.84 -1.60 11.10
N GLN A 308 7.75 -0.79 10.59
CA GLN A 308 7.91 0.61 10.99
C GLN A 308 6.81 1.54 10.48
N THR A 309 6.02 1.13 9.49
CA THR A 309 4.87 1.91 9.00
C THR A 309 3.60 1.75 9.85
N GLY A 310 3.63 0.92 10.88
CA GLY A 310 2.49 0.71 11.77
C GLY A 310 1.54 -0.41 11.35
N ILE A 311 1.81 -1.09 10.24
CA ILE A 311 1.08 -2.27 9.76
C ILE A 311 1.85 -3.55 10.04
N LEU A 312 1.22 -4.71 9.86
CA LEU A 312 1.88 -5.99 10.14
C LEU A 312 2.63 -6.49 8.91
N PRO A 313 3.92 -6.84 9.04
CA PRO A 313 4.63 -7.58 8.00
C PRO A 313 4.06 -9.00 7.87
N ALA A 314 4.10 -9.55 6.64
CA ALA A 314 3.65 -10.92 6.39
C ALA A 314 4.60 -11.98 6.97
N ALA A 315 5.86 -11.63 7.18
CA ALA A 315 6.86 -12.44 7.87
C ALA A 315 7.40 -11.65 9.06
N GLU A 316 7.31 -12.21 10.25
CA GLU A 316 7.93 -11.58 11.42
C GLU A 316 9.45 -11.52 11.23
N PRO A 317 10.06 -10.32 11.29
CA PRO A 317 11.52 -10.21 11.29
C PRO A 317 12.09 -10.94 12.50
N VAL A 318 13.12 -11.74 12.29
CA VAL A 318 13.78 -12.49 13.36
C VAL A 318 14.24 -11.51 14.45
N ARG A 319 13.74 -11.68 15.66
CA ARG A 319 14.18 -10.93 16.83
C ARG A 319 15.34 -11.70 17.47
N TYR A 320 16.55 -11.15 17.41
CA TYR A 320 17.63 -11.64 18.23
C TYR A 320 17.45 -11.05 19.64
N VAL A 321 17.12 -11.89 20.60
CA VAL A 321 17.15 -11.53 22.01
C VAL A 321 18.53 -11.91 22.52
N GLU A 322 19.38 -10.93 22.81
CA GLU A 322 20.57 -11.19 23.61
C GLU A 322 20.10 -11.53 25.03
N VAL A 323 20.26 -12.79 25.42
CA VAL A 323 20.06 -13.22 26.81
C VAL A 323 21.32 -12.81 27.55
N GLN A 324 21.22 -11.78 28.40
CA GLN A 324 22.26 -11.40 29.37
C GLN A 324 22.29 -12.38 30.53
#